data_3192b132b0dbcac39ac4ccf0fedddda5
#
_entry.id   3192b132b0dbcac39ac4ccf0fedddda5
#
_cell.length_a   1.000
_cell.length_b   1.000
_cell.length_c   1.000
_cell.angle_alpha   90.00
_cell.angle_beta   90.00
_cell.angle_gamma   90.00
#
_symmetry.space_group_name_H-M   'P 1'
#
loop_
_entity.id
_entity.type
_entity.pdbx_description
1 polymer ?
#
loop_
_entity_poly.entity_id
_entity_poly.type
_entity_poly.pdbx_seq_one_letter_code
_entity_poly.pdbx_strand_id
1 'polypeptide(L)'
;MSSNYDISEAAPFSYAEYRNILQSLSEQFDIIDYGDIDEKTESFCVIRHDIEFSVERALEMAKLESEMNVKTSYFFQINNNTYNPFSSKNLAIIHDIAKLGHKIGIHFTPSSSKEKIVRSEFFMMKRIFENLTKISVDRFSFHRPNLNSEVLSKNINIDGIINVYSNLFFEYFDDKIPENPEIKYISDSNHQWKYGHPLDSMNSSWRKIHILIHPFSWSSSGGNNYENYLNLLKEKNDTLMESINEEISNFPISDIIKHYNSG
;
A
#
# COMPACT_ATOMS: atom_id res chain seq x y z
N MET A 1 -12.65 5.42 30.27
CA MET A 1 -13.92 4.96 29.70
C MET A 1 -13.55 4.24 28.41
N SER A 2 -13.44 2.91 28.46
CA SER A 2 -13.17 2.09 27.29
C SER A 2 -14.44 2.04 26.45
N SER A 3 -14.46 2.70 25.32
CA SER A 3 -15.49 2.48 24.30
C SER A 3 -15.28 1.08 23.74
N ASN A 4 -16.09 0.14 24.17
CA ASN A 4 -16.26 -1.11 23.46
C ASN A 4 -16.84 -0.78 22.08
N TYR A 5 -15.98 -0.57 21.10
CA TYR A 5 -16.38 -0.61 19.70
C TYR A 5 -16.65 -2.09 19.37
N ASP A 6 -17.89 -2.36 19.03
CA ASP A 6 -18.31 -3.70 18.61
C ASP A 6 -17.65 -4.01 17.26
N ILE A 7 -16.62 -4.87 17.28
CA ILE A 7 -15.80 -5.27 16.10
C ILE A 7 -16.68 -5.93 15.02
N SER A 8 -17.91 -6.32 15.34
CA SER A 8 -18.82 -7.06 14.47
C SER A 8 -19.64 -6.20 13.48
N GLU A 9 -19.61 -4.85 13.58
CA GLU A 9 -20.50 -3.98 12.77
C GLU A 9 -19.82 -3.21 11.63
N ALA A 10 -18.49 -3.24 11.51
CA ALA A 10 -17.80 -2.51 10.46
C ALA A 10 -17.97 -3.22 9.10
N ALA A 11 -18.34 -2.47 8.06
CA ALA A 11 -18.43 -3.02 6.71
C ALA A 11 -17.05 -3.49 6.23
N PRO A 12 -16.95 -4.63 5.51
CA PRO A 12 -15.70 -5.12 4.96
C PRO A 12 -15.00 -4.04 4.09
N PHE A 13 -13.69 -3.94 4.22
CA PHE A 13 -12.86 -2.95 3.54
C PHE A 13 -13.24 -1.48 3.79
N SER A 14 -13.90 -1.21 4.92
CA SER A 14 -14.12 0.16 5.38
C SER A 14 -12.93 0.68 6.20
N TYR A 15 -12.76 2.02 6.25
CA TYR A 15 -11.79 2.62 7.17
C TYR A 15 -12.09 2.29 8.64
N ALA A 16 -13.37 2.02 8.98
CA ALA A 16 -13.75 1.56 10.30
C ALA A 16 -13.21 0.14 10.60
N GLU A 17 -13.33 -0.79 9.64
CA GLU A 17 -12.72 -2.11 9.77
C GLU A 17 -11.20 -2.03 9.89
N TYR A 18 -10.56 -1.18 9.06
CA TYR A 18 -9.11 -0.99 9.14
C TYR A 18 -8.66 -0.47 10.50
N ARG A 19 -9.40 0.47 11.08
CA ARG A 19 -9.16 0.96 12.45
C ARG A 19 -9.23 -0.17 13.47
N ASN A 20 -10.24 -1.04 13.36
CA ASN A 20 -10.40 -2.20 14.25
C ASN A 20 -9.24 -3.19 14.10
N ILE A 21 -8.78 -3.43 12.87
CA ILE A 21 -7.61 -4.27 12.60
C ILE A 21 -6.36 -3.69 13.27
N LEU A 22 -6.09 -2.40 13.07
CA LEU A 22 -4.92 -1.73 13.66
C LEU A 22 -4.97 -1.75 15.20
N GLN A 23 -6.13 -1.46 15.78
CA GLN A 23 -6.31 -1.51 17.23
C GLN A 23 -5.98 -2.89 17.78
N SER A 24 -6.57 -3.92 17.20
CA SER A 24 -6.34 -5.30 17.62
C SER A 24 -4.88 -5.72 17.45
N LEU A 25 -4.25 -5.38 16.31
CA LEU A 25 -2.82 -5.67 16.09
C LEU A 25 -1.94 -4.98 17.14
N SER A 26 -2.22 -3.71 17.46
CA SER A 26 -1.43 -2.92 18.43
C SER A 26 -1.57 -3.43 19.88
N GLU A 27 -2.60 -4.21 20.19
CA GLU A 27 -2.76 -4.85 21.50
C GLU A 27 -1.83 -6.07 21.69
N GLN A 28 -1.34 -6.67 20.60
CA GLN A 28 -0.54 -7.90 20.64
C GLN A 28 0.87 -7.75 20.07
N PHE A 29 1.07 -6.80 19.15
CA PHE A 29 2.32 -6.62 18.44
C PHE A 29 2.77 -5.16 18.50
N ASP A 30 4.08 -4.96 18.58
CA ASP A 30 4.67 -3.70 18.19
C ASP A 30 4.64 -3.58 16.66
N ILE A 31 3.87 -2.63 16.15
CA ILE A 31 3.87 -2.30 14.72
C ILE A 31 5.08 -1.41 14.48
N ILE A 32 6.10 -1.93 13.83
CA ILE A 32 7.41 -1.29 13.68
C ILE A 32 7.80 -1.09 12.21
N ASP A 33 8.81 -0.26 11.99
CA ASP A 33 9.36 -0.02 10.65
C ASP A 33 10.29 -1.17 10.22
N TYR A 34 10.35 -1.44 8.92
CA TYR A 34 11.27 -2.44 8.36
C TYR A 34 12.74 -2.16 8.72
N GLY A 35 13.12 -0.89 8.90
CA GLY A 35 14.47 -0.48 9.26
C GLY A 35 14.86 -0.82 10.69
N ASP A 36 13.90 -1.15 11.56
CA ASP A 36 14.11 -1.50 12.96
C ASP A 36 14.25 -3.03 13.16
N ILE A 37 14.16 -3.81 12.08
CA ILE A 37 14.19 -5.28 12.10
C ILE A 37 15.55 -5.79 11.64
N ASP A 38 16.10 -6.72 12.39
CA ASP A 38 17.30 -7.48 12.05
C ASP A 38 17.09 -9.00 12.27
N GLU A 39 18.13 -9.80 12.02
CA GLU A 39 18.10 -11.25 12.20
C GLU A 39 17.84 -11.71 13.65
N LYS A 40 18.00 -10.82 14.62
CA LYS A 40 17.77 -11.09 16.06
C LYS A 40 16.38 -10.69 16.51
N THR A 41 15.61 -10.01 15.67
CA THR A 41 14.26 -9.57 16.01
C THR A 41 13.33 -10.78 16.10
N GLU A 42 12.88 -11.08 17.32
CA GLU A 42 12.07 -12.26 17.59
C GLU A 42 10.58 -12.07 17.31
N SER A 43 10.09 -10.82 17.35
CA SER A 43 8.67 -10.50 17.15
C SER A 43 8.53 -9.16 16.44
N PHE A 44 7.62 -9.09 15.46
CA PHE A 44 7.27 -7.85 14.79
C PHE A 44 5.91 -7.95 14.08
N CYS A 45 5.29 -6.78 13.88
CA CYS A 45 4.27 -6.58 12.87
C CYS A 45 4.72 -5.44 11.95
N VAL A 46 4.81 -5.71 10.65
CA VAL A 46 5.06 -4.67 9.65
C VAL A 46 3.88 -4.54 8.71
N ILE A 47 3.51 -3.31 8.39
CA ILE A 47 2.43 -2.99 7.45
C ILE A 47 3.00 -2.16 6.32
N ARG A 48 2.66 -2.54 5.09
CA ARG A 48 2.98 -1.76 3.90
C ARG A 48 1.75 -1.51 3.05
N HIS A 49 1.79 -0.41 2.33
CA HIS A 49 0.78 0.00 1.36
C HIS A 49 1.38 0.08 -0.03
N ASP A 50 0.90 -0.74 -0.96
CA ASP A 50 1.30 -0.68 -2.36
C ASP A 50 0.26 0.18 -3.11
N ILE A 51 0.70 1.35 -3.61
CA ILE A 51 -0.19 2.36 -4.21
C ILE A 51 -0.30 2.11 -5.71
N GLU A 52 -1.41 1.50 -6.11
CA GLU A 52 -1.64 1.11 -7.50
C GLU A 52 -2.63 2.02 -8.24
N PHE A 53 -3.68 2.52 -7.59
CA PHE A 53 -4.75 3.25 -8.26
C PHE A 53 -5.13 4.59 -7.63
N SER A 54 -5.10 4.72 -6.30
CA SER A 54 -5.57 5.93 -5.61
C SER A 54 -4.57 6.41 -4.58
N VAL A 55 -4.02 7.59 -4.85
CA VAL A 55 -3.13 8.31 -3.91
C VAL A 55 -3.96 8.96 -2.81
N GLU A 56 -5.18 9.38 -3.14
CA GLU A 56 -6.12 10.00 -2.24
C GLU A 56 -6.54 9.05 -1.11
N ARG A 57 -6.92 7.81 -1.45
CA ARG A 57 -7.28 6.79 -0.46
C ARG A 57 -6.06 6.39 0.40
N ALA A 58 -4.86 6.43 -0.17
CA ALA A 58 -3.63 6.22 0.61
C ALA A 58 -3.45 7.30 1.69
N LEU A 59 -3.75 8.57 1.38
CA LEU A 59 -3.67 9.65 2.37
C LEU A 59 -4.69 9.46 3.51
N GLU A 60 -5.92 9.04 3.19
CA GLU A 60 -6.94 8.80 4.23
C GLU A 60 -6.50 7.68 5.19
N MET A 61 -5.92 6.60 4.66
CA MET A 61 -5.36 5.54 5.49
C MET A 61 -4.17 6.03 6.33
N ALA A 62 -3.27 6.83 5.75
CA ALA A 62 -2.13 7.40 6.47
C ALA A 62 -2.55 8.33 7.62
N LYS A 63 -3.62 9.12 7.43
CA LYS A 63 -4.20 9.94 8.51
C LYS A 63 -4.72 9.06 9.65
N LEU A 64 -5.48 8.03 9.32
CA LEU A 64 -6.04 7.09 10.29
C LEU A 64 -4.93 6.41 11.10
N GLU A 65 -3.88 5.93 10.44
CA GLU A 65 -2.73 5.32 11.11
C GLU A 65 -2.00 6.31 12.03
N SER A 66 -1.80 7.54 11.54
CA SER A 66 -1.16 8.60 12.32
C SER A 66 -1.96 8.97 13.58
N GLU A 67 -3.30 9.02 13.50
CA GLU A 67 -4.20 9.22 14.65
C GLU A 67 -4.02 8.11 15.72
N MET A 68 -3.65 6.91 15.29
CA MET A 68 -3.42 5.76 16.17
C MET A 68 -1.95 5.59 16.57
N ASN A 69 -1.07 6.54 16.21
CA ASN A 69 0.39 6.48 16.40
C ASN A 69 1.06 5.28 15.71
N VAL A 70 0.46 4.75 14.66
CA VAL A 70 1.03 3.69 13.83
C VAL A 70 1.83 4.31 12.70
N LYS A 71 3.04 3.80 12.45
CA LYS A 71 3.90 4.20 11.34
C LYS A 71 4.11 3.02 10.40
N THR A 72 3.88 3.26 9.11
CA THR A 72 3.91 2.22 8.07
C THR A 72 4.73 2.68 6.86
N SER A 73 4.78 1.87 5.81
CA SER A 73 5.49 2.19 4.58
C SER A 73 4.53 2.26 3.39
N TYR A 74 4.64 3.33 2.59
CA TYR A 74 3.83 3.60 1.41
C TYR A 74 4.70 3.54 0.15
N PHE A 75 4.38 2.63 -0.78
CA PHE A 75 5.18 2.37 -1.98
C PHE A 75 4.47 2.87 -3.23
N PHE A 76 5.06 3.86 -3.90
CA PHE A 76 4.48 4.52 -5.07
C PHE A 76 5.08 4.03 -6.38
N GLN A 77 4.25 3.89 -7.40
CA GLN A 77 4.69 3.60 -8.76
C GLN A 77 5.06 4.90 -9.48
N ILE A 78 6.24 4.92 -10.10
CA ILE A 78 6.69 6.07 -10.90
C ILE A 78 6.03 6.05 -12.29
N ASN A 79 5.90 4.88 -12.88
CA ASN A 79 5.36 4.64 -14.21
C ASN A 79 3.96 4.00 -14.14
N ASN A 80 3.01 4.69 -13.53
CA ASN A 80 1.64 4.23 -13.36
C ASN A 80 0.72 4.85 -14.41
N ASN A 81 -0.24 4.06 -14.95
CA ASN A 81 -1.22 4.52 -15.93
C ASN A 81 -2.45 5.19 -15.29
N THR A 82 -2.65 5.04 -13.99
CA THR A 82 -3.88 5.47 -13.29
C THR A 82 -3.68 6.75 -12.48
N TYR A 83 -2.43 7.12 -12.21
CA TYR A 83 -2.08 8.39 -11.59
C TYR A 83 -0.65 8.81 -11.98
N ASN A 84 -0.40 10.10 -11.97
CA ASN A 84 0.94 10.67 -12.10
C ASN A 84 1.44 11.07 -10.71
N PRO A 85 2.45 10.39 -10.12
CA PRO A 85 2.95 10.71 -8.77
C PRO A 85 3.55 12.12 -8.69
N PHE A 86 3.90 12.72 -9.82
CA PHE A 86 4.58 14.02 -9.91
C PHE A 86 3.65 15.19 -10.26
N SER A 87 2.34 14.97 -10.41
CA SER A 87 1.39 16.07 -10.49
C SER A 87 1.39 16.88 -9.19
N SER A 88 1.10 18.17 -9.25
CA SER A 88 1.12 19.05 -8.06
C SER A 88 0.24 18.51 -6.92
N LYS A 89 -0.96 17.99 -7.25
CA LYS A 89 -1.88 17.40 -6.30
C LYS A 89 -1.28 16.16 -5.62
N ASN A 90 -0.74 15.23 -6.41
CA ASN A 90 -0.21 13.98 -5.87
C ASN A 90 1.12 14.18 -5.12
N LEU A 91 1.97 15.13 -5.56
CA LEU A 91 3.16 15.51 -4.80
C LEU A 91 2.80 16.04 -3.40
N ALA A 92 1.78 16.90 -3.31
CA ALA A 92 1.30 17.39 -2.01
C ALA A 92 0.85 16.23 -1.11
N ILE A 93 0.08 15.28 -1.64
CA ILE A 93 -0.36 14.09 -0.91
C ILE A 93 0.83 13.24 -0.44
N ILE A 94 1.80 12.96 -1.30
CA ILE A 94 3.01 12.18 -0.94
C ILE A 94 3.78 12.87 0.20
N HIS A 95 3.91 14.21 0.13
CA HIS A 95 4.52 14.98 1.20
C HIS A 95 3.71 14.92 2.51
N ASP A 96 2.39 14.96 2.44
CA ASP A 96 1.56 14.89 3.64
C ASP A 96 1.64 13.52 4.29
N ILE A 97 1.66 12.42 3.52
CA ILE A 97 1.92 11.07 4.03
C ILE A 97 3.28 11.01 4.74
N ALA A 98 4.34 11.57 4.14
CA ALA A 98 5.67 11.63 4.76
C ALA A 98 5.69 12.48 6.04
N LYS A 99 5.00 13.64 6.07
CA LYS A 99 4.87 14.50 7.26
C LYS A 99 4.13 13.82 8.41
N LEU A 100 3.18 12.93 8.11
CA LEU A 100 2.51 12.11 9.11
C LEU A 100 3.47 11.07 9.75
N GLY A 101 4.70 10.95 9.24
CA GLY A 101 5.75 10.10 9.78
C GLY A 101 5.87 8.74 9.13
N HIS A 102 5.12 8.48 8.06
CA HIS A 102 5.22 7.26 7.28
C HIS A 102 6.46 7.27 6.38
N LYS A 103 6.96 6.08 6.06
CA LYS A 103 8.09 5.91 5.15
C LYS A 103 7.60 5.81 3.71
N ILE A 104 8.34 6.41 2.80
CA ILE A 104 8.02 6.39 1.37
C ILE A 104 8.99 5.47 0.65
N GLY A 105 8.45 4.57 -0.18
CA GLY A 105 9.18 3.62 -0.98
C GLY A 105 8.77 3.63 -2.45
N ILE A 106 9.48 2.84 -3.26
CA ILE A 106 9.20 2.66 -4.69
C ILE A 106 8.57 1.29 -4.93
N HIS A 107 7.44 1.28 -5.63
CA HIS A 107 6.74 0.08 -6.09
C HIS A 107 6.99 -0.08 -7.59
N PHE A 108 7.68 -1.16 -8.01
CA PHE A 108 8.04 -1.30 -9.42
C PHE A 108 8.07 -2.74 -9.92
N THR A 109 7.85 -2.91 -11.23
CA THR A 109 8.02 -4.18 -11.93
C THR A 109 9.39 -4.20 -12.57
N PRO A 110 10.33 -5.05 -12.12
CA PRO A 110 11.62 -5.18 -12.75
C PRO A 110 11.49 -5.83 -14.15
N SER A 111 12.29 -5.38 -15.11
CA SER A 111 12.31 -5.96 -16.47
C SER A 111 13.01 -7.32 -16.51
N SER A 112 13.71 -7.72 -15.46
CA SER A 112 14.47 -8.95 -15.36
C SER A 112 14.64 -9.37 -13.90
N SER A 113 14.84 -10.66 -13.66
CA SER A 113 15.23 -11.21 -12.36
C SER A 113 16.74 -11.14 -12.09
N LYS A 114 17.56 -10.62 -13.02
CA LYS A 114 19.00 -10.44 -12.81
C LYS A 114 19.25 -9.27 -11.85
N GLU A 115 19.87 -9.55 -10.72
CA GLU A 115 20.15 -8.56 -9.67
C GLU A 115 20.76 -7.25 -10.19
N LYS A 116 21.76 -7.34 -11.08
CA LYS A 116 22.40 -6.15 -11.69
C LYS A 116 21.39 -5.26 -12.44
N ILE A 117 20.40 -5.85 -13.10
CA ILE A 117 19.35 -5.11 -13.83
C ILE A 117 18.39 -4.49 -12.83
N VAL A 118 17.88 -5.27 -11.88
CA VAL A 118 16.98 -4.78 -10.83
C VAL A 118 17.60 -3.61 -10.07
N ARG A 119 18.88 -3.74 -9.68
CA ARG A 119 19.64 -2.68 -9.01
C ARG A 119 19.72 -1.40 -9.88
N SER A 120 20.06 -1.55 -11.16
CA SER A 120 20.17 -0.41 -12.08
C SER A 120 18.83 0.31 -12.27
N GLU A 121 17.75 -0.44 -12.46
CA GLU A 121 16.39 0.10 -12.62
C GLU A 121 15.92 0.80 -11.33
N PHE A 122 16.14 0.17 -10.18
CA PHE A 122 15.79 0.77 -8.90
C PHE A 122 16.51 2.12 -8.70
N PHE A 123 17.83 2.19 -8.89
CA PHE A 123 18.56 3.45 -8.70
C PHE A 123 18.19 4.54 -9.70
N MET A 124 17.82 4.17 -10.93
CA MET A 124 17.28 5.12 -11.89
C MET A 124 15.96 5.71 -11.39
N MET A 125 15.02 4.86 -10.96
CA MET A 125 13.72 5.29 -10.43
C MET A 125 13.88 6.10 -9.13
N LYS A 126 14.72 5.63 -8.21
CA LYS A 126 15.05 6.36 -6.98
C LYS A 126 15.52 7.77 -7.27
N ARG A 127 16.47 7.93 -8.18
CA ARG A 127 16.99 9.26 -8.55
C ARG A 127 15.90 10.17 -9.11
N ILE A 128 15.02 9.66 -9.97
CA ILE A 128 13.92 10.45 -10.54
C ILE A 128 12.97 10.86 -9.42
N PHE A 129 12.54 9.90 -8.60
CA PHE A 129 11.58 10.14 -7.54
C PHE A 129 12.09 11.14 -6.51
N GLU A 130 13.30 10.95 -5.99
CA GLU A 130 13.93 11.85 -5.01
C GLU A 130 14.17 13.26 -5.56
N ASN A 131 14.56 13.36 -6.85
CA ASN A 131 14.76 14.67 -7.48
C ASN A 131 13.46 15.47 -7.59
N LEU A 132 12.32 14.82 -7.81
CA LEU A 132 11.04 15.48 -7.99
C LEU A 132 10.31 15.68 -6.66
N THR A 133 10.33 14.68 -5.78
CA THR A 133 9.63 14.76 -4.48
C THR A 133 10.45 15.42 -3.39
N LYS A 134 11.78 15.44 -3.48
CA LYS A 134 12.71 15.83 -2.39
C LYS A 134 12.62 14.93 -1.15
N ILE A 135 12.01 13.74 -1.27
CA ILE A 135 11.92 12.74 -0.21
C ILE A 135 12.93 11.64 -0.49
N SER A 136 13.76 11.33 0.50
CA SER A 136 14.72 10.23 0.41
C SER A 136 14.01 8.88 0.47
N VAL A 137 14.41 7.95 -0.40
CA VAL A 137 13.88 6.60 -0.50
C VAL A 137 14.94 5.57 -0.12
N ASP A 138 14.62 4.74 0.85
CA ASP A 138 15.50 3.69 1.37
C ASP A 138 14.93 2.28 1.18
N ARG A 139 13.77 2.15 0.47
CA ARG A 139 13.03 0.88 0.35
C ARG A 139 12.29 0.72 -0.95
N PHE A 140 12.03 -0.55 -1.30
CA PHE A 140 11.18 -0.89 -2.46
C PHE A 140 10.34 -2.14 -2.22
N SER A 141 9.24 -2.24 -3.01
CA SER A 141 8.44 -3.45 -3.20
C SER A 141 8.32 -3.77 -4.70
N PHE A 142 8.09 -5.05 -5.03
CA PHE A 142 7.88 -5.45 -6.41
C PHE A 142 6.39 -5.42 -6.75
N HIS A 143 6.03 -4.74 -7.85
CA HIS A 143 4.71 -4.77 -8.43
C HIS A 143 4.55 -6.03 -9.30
N ARG A 144 3.45 -6.77 -9.10
CA ARG A 144 3.12 -8.01 -9.81
C ARG A 144 4.28 -9.01 -9.82
N PRO A 145 4.83 -9.38 -8.68
CA PRO A 145 5.99 -10.28 -8.64
C PRO A 145 5.71 -11.65 -9.25
N ASN A 146 4.43 -12.08 -9.34
CA ASN A 146 4.01 -13.32 -10.00
C ASN A 146 4.29 -13.35 -11.51
N LEU A 147 4.43 -12.21 -12.18
CA LEU A 147 4.81 -12.15 -13.59
C LEU A 147 6.30 -12.47 -13.80
N ASN A 148 7.10 -12.38 -12.74
CA ASN A 148 8.52 -12.69 -12.73
C ASN A 148 8.90 -13.28 -11.35
N SER A 149 8.33 -14.44 -11.04
CA SER A 149 8.44 -15.05 -9.69
C SER A 149 9.88 -15.31 -9.23
N GLU A 150 10.83 -15.48 -10.17
CA GLU A 150 12.25 -15.60 -9.85
C GLU A 150 12.80 -14.41 -9.06
N VAL A 151 12.19 -13.21 -9.17
CA VAL A 151 12.66 -12.02 -8.45
C VAL A 151 12.47 -12.17 -6.94
N LEU A 152 11.43 -12.87 -6.51
CA LEU A 152 11.18 -13.15 -5.10
C LEU A 152 12.16 -14.21 -4.56
N SER A 153 12.34 -15.32 -5.29
CA SER A 153 13.18 -16.43 -4.85
C SER A 153 14.69 -16.09 -4.78
N LYS A 154 15.11 -15.04 -5.50
CA LYS A 154 16.52 -14.61 -5.53
C LYS A 154 16.98 -13.79 -4.32
N ASN A 155 16.06 -13.40 -3.43
CA ASN A 155 16.40 -12.58 -2.26
C ASN A 155 17.33 -11.39 -2.61
N ILE A 156 16.92 -10.60 -3.62
CA ILE A 156 17.76 -9.53 -4.19
C ILE A 156 18.14 -8.53 -3.10
N ASN A 157 19.44 -8.34 -2.90
CA ASN A 157 19.98 -7.39 -1.95
C ASN A 157 20.57 -6.17 -2.68
N ILE A 158 20.17 -4.98 -2.25
CA ILE A 158 20.76 -3.71 -2.68
C ILE A 158 21.26 -3.00 -1.43
N ASP A 159 22.58 -2.80 -1.33
CA ASP A 159 23.22 -2.25 -0.14
C ASP A 159 22.57 -0.93 0.33
N GLY A 160 22.18 -0.89 1.59
CA GLY A 160 21.54 0.25 2.22
C GLY A 160 20.08 0.48 1.79
N ILE A 161 19.46 -0.48 1.05
CA ILE A 161 18.08 -0.40 0.59
C ILE A 161 17.29 -1.61 1.08
N ILE A 162 16.16 -1.37 1.69
CA ILE A 162 15.27 -2.40 2.20
C ILE A 162 14.45 -2.99 1.04
N ASN A 163 14.63 -4.29 0.80
CA ASN A 163 13.74 -5.08 -0.04
C ASN A 163 12.69 -5.74 0.88
N VAL A 164 11.42 -5.31 0.79
CA VAL A 164 10.35 -5.85 1.64
C VAL A 164 10.00 -7.32 1.34
N TYR A 165 10.54 -7.87 0.26
CA TYR A 165 10.45 -9.29 -0.08
C TYR A 165 11.73 -10.08 0.25
N SER A 166 12.68 -9.48 1.00
CA SER A 166 13.83 -10.24 1.49
C SER A 166 13.40 -11.32 2.50
N ASN A 167 14.20 -12.35 2.64
CA ASN A 167 13.93 -13.47 3.57
C ASN A 167 13.77 -13.02 5.04
N LEU A 168 14.18 -11.80 5.37
CA LEU A 168 13.97 -11.19 6.70
C LEU A 168 12.50 -10.85 6.96
N PHE A 169 11.72 -10.63 5.90
CA PHE A 169 10.34 -10.16 5.99
C PHE A 169 9.34 -11.05 5.26
N PHE A 170 9.78 -11.97 4.39
CA PHE A 170 8.91 -12.67 3.48
C PHE A 170 9.42 -14.08 3.14
N GLU A 171 8.52 -15.08 3.20
CA GLU A 171 8.82 -16.48 2.94
C GLU A 171 7.86 -17.15 1.95
N TYR A 172 6.87 -16.41 1.41
CA TYR A 172 5.80 -16.94 0.56
C TYR A 172 6.19 -16.80 -0.92
N PHE A 173 6.94 -17.77 -1.44
CA PHE A 173 7.36 -17.80 -2.83
C PHE A 173 6.39 -18.62 -3.68
N ASP A 174 6.16 -18.19 -4.94
CA ASP A 174 5.28 -18.87 -5.90
C ASP A 174 3.84 -19.07 -5.39
N ASP A 175 3.30 -18.09 -4.61
CA ASP A 175 1.99 -18.18 -3.96
C ASP A 175 1.82 -19.44 -3.06
N LYS A 176 2.91 -20.04 -2.60
CA LYS A 176 2.89 -21.20 -1.71
C LYS A 176 3.20 -20.79 -0.28
N ILE A 177 2.46 -21.41 0.64
CA ILE A 177 2.76 -21.33 2.07
C ILE A 177 3.89 -22.32 2.35
N PRO A 178 5.02 -21.89 2.96
CA PRO A 178 6.06 -22.80 3.41
C PRO A 178 5.51 -23.88 4.38
N GLU A 179 6.17 -25.02 4.49
CA GLU A 179 5.76 -26.07 5.44
C GLU A 179 5.83 -25.60 6.89
N ASN A 180 6.84 -24.81 7.24
CA ASN A 180 7.07 -24.28 8.58
C ASN A 180 7.47 -22.80 8.50
N PRO A 181 6.55 -21.90 8.16
CA PRO A 181 6.87 -20.48 8.06
C PRO A 181 7.07 -19.86 9.44
N GLU A 182 8.06 -18.99 9.57
CA GLU A 182 8.27 -18.15 10.76
C GLU A 182 7.50 -16.84 10.65
N ILE A 183 7.29 -16.36 9.42
CA ILE A 183 6.64 -15.08 9.12
C ILE A 183 5.26 -15.34 8.55
N LYS A 184 4.23 -14.84 9.22
CA LYS A 184 2.87 -14.84 8.68
C LYS A 184 2.73 -13.70 7.68
N TYR A 185 2.53 -14.03 6.41
CA TYR A 185 2.18 -13.06 5.38
C TYR A 185 0.67 -12.99 5.18
N ILE A 186 0.14 -11.79 5.07
CA ILE A 186 -1.28 -11.49 4.86
C ILE A 186 -1.39 -10.41 3.80
N SER A 187 -2.36 -10.52 2.90
CA SER A 187 -2.55 -9.54 1.83
C SER A 187 -4.04 -9.41 1.48
N ASP A 188 -4.47 -8.17 1.20
CA ASP A 188 -5.80 -7.84 0.67
C ASP A 188 -5.85 -7.84 -0.87
N SER A 189 -4.90 -8.50 -1.53
CA SER A 189 -4.78 -8.54 -2.98
C SER A 189 -6.07 -8.96 -3.66
N ASN A 190 -6.46 -8.23 -4.73
CA ASN A 190 -7.72 -8.40 -5.45
C ASN A 190 -8.97 -8.18 -4.59
N HIS A 191 -8.89 -7.30 -3.59
CA HIS A 191 -9.98 -7.02 -2.65
C HIS A 191 -10.46 -8.28 -1.93
N GLN A 192 -9.52 -9.13 -1.55
CA GLN A 192 -9.74 -10.38 -0.82
C GLN A 192 -8.56 -10.67 0.09
N TRP A 193 -8.84 -11.11 1.31
CA TRP A 193 -7.79 -11.52 2.23
C TRP A 193 -7.15 -12.83 1.79
N LYS A 194 -5.94 -12.75 1.23
CA LYS A 194 -5.09 -13.90 0.97
C LYS A 194 -4.37 -14.32 2.25
N TYR A 195 -4.28 -15.61 2.45
CA TYR A 195 -3.59 -16.23 3.57
C TYR A 195 -4.22 -15.96 4.95
N GLY A 196 -5.51 -15.62 4.98
CA GLY A 196 -6.30 -15.35 6.17
C GLY A 196 -6.50 -13.87 6.47
N HIS A 197 -7.44 -13.57 7.34
CA HIS A 197 -7.72 -12.21 7.79
C HIS A 197 -6.69 -11.79 8.88
N PRO A 198 -6.28 -10.51 8.99
CA PRO A 198 -5.36 -10.07 10.05
C PRO A 198 -5.82 -10.47 11.45
N LEU A 199 -7.10 -10.34 11.75
CA LEU A 199 -7.67 -10.70 13.06
C LEU A 199 -7.60 -12.21 13.39
N ASP A 200 -7.53 -13.09 12.38
CA ASP A 200 -7.36 -14.53 12.61
C ASP A 200 -5.97 -14.83 13.21
N SER A 201 -5.00 -13.98 12.92
CA SER A 201 -3.63 -14.11 13.43
C SER A 201 -3.53 -13.80 14.92
N MET A 202 -4.49 -13.06 15.48
CA MET A 202 -4.54 -12.66 16.89
C MET A 202 -4.69 -13.86 17.84
N ASN A 203 -5.36 -14.92 17.36
CA ASN A 203 -5.58 -16.14 18.16
C ASN A 203 -4.53 -17.22 17.87
N SER A 204 -3.42 -16.85 17.22
CA SER A 204 -2.38 -17.78 16.80
C SER A 204 -1.08 -17.59 17.57
N SER A 205 -0.11 -18.48 17.37
CA SER A 205 1.23 -18.41 17.95
C SER A 205 2.21 -17.57 17.13
N TRP A 206 1.74 -16.87 16.11
CA TRP A 206 2.61 -16.04 15.25
C TRP A 206 3.28 -14.92 16.04
N ARG A 207 4.57 -14.77 15.83
CA ARG A 207 5.37 -13.69 16.41
C ARG A 207 5.83 -12.67 15.38
N LYS A 208 5.87 -13.06 14.10
CA LYS A 208 6.29 -12.21 12.98
C LYS A 208 5.16 -12.13 11.97
N ILE A 209 4.68 -10.92 11.70
CA ILE A 209 3.56 -10.69 10.78
C ILE A 209 3.95 -9.62 9.77
N HIS A 210 3.74 -9.91 8.49
CA HIS A 210 3.89 -8.96 7.39
C HIS A 210 2.55 -8.80 6.67
N ILE A 211 2.00 -7.59 6.71
CA ILE A 211 0.70 -7.26 6.12
C ILE A 211 0.91 -6.35 4.91
N LEU A 212 0.37 -6.77 3.77
CA LEU A 212 0.26 -5.95 2.56
C LEU A 212 -1.18 -5.43 2.43
N ILE A 213 -1.29 -4.12 2.27
CA ILE A 213 -2.55 -3.40 2.06
C ILE A 213 -2.48 -2.65 0.73
N HIS A 214 -3.58 -2.69 -0.04
CA HIS A 214 -3.77 -1.89 -1.23
C HIS A 214 -4.83 -0.81 -0.94
N PRO A 215 -4.44 0.45 -0.73
CA PRO A 215 -5.38 1.52 -0.34
C PRO A 215 -6.59 1.69 -1.24
N PHE A 216 -6.48 1.35 -2.53
CA PHE A 216 -7.63 1.40 -3.44
C PHE A 216 -8.77 0.46 -3.06
N SER A 217 -8.51 -0.57 -2.27
CA SER A 217 -9.53 -1.49 -1.76
C SER A 217 -10.36 -0.91 -0.62
N TRP A 218 -9.90 0.17 0.01
CA TRP A 218 -10.47 0.71 1.24
C TRP A 218 -11.19 2.03 0.99
N SER A 219 -12.35 2.20 1.63
CA SER A 219 -13.15 3.43 1.53
C SER A 219 -13.91 3.71 2.83
N SER A 220 -14.55 4.87 2.92
CA SER A 220 -15.37 5.22 4.09
C SER A 220 -16.57 4.28 4.28
N SER A 221 -17.17 3.81 3.18
CA SER A 221 -18.32 2.91 3.21
C SER A 221 -17.96 1.43 3.24
N GLY A 222 -16.74 1.08 2.83
CA GLY A 222 -16.38 -0.32 2.57
C GLY A 222 -17.18 -0.91 1.40
N GLY A 223 -17.39 -2.21 1.43
CA GLY A 223 -18.25 -2.90 0.50
C GLY A 223 -17.58 -4.04 -0.26
N ASN A 224 -18.28 -4.61 -1.23
CA ASN A 224 -17.76 -5.67 -2.06
C ASN A 224 -16.89 -5.13 -3.21
N ASN A 225 -16.22 -6.03 -3.91
CA ASN A 225 -15.29 -5.70 -4.98
C ASN A 225 -15.94 -4.89 -6.12
N TYR A 226 -17.18 -5.22 -6.51
CA TYR A 226 -17.89 -4.52 -7.56
C TYR A 226 -18.18 -3.06 -7.19
N GLU A 227 -18.75 -2.85 -6.00
CA GLU A 227 -19.05 -1.51 -5.48
C GLU A 227 -17.78 -0.67 -5.32
N ASN A 228 -16.71 -1.28 -4.83
CA ASN A 228 -15.43 -0.60 -4.67
C ASN A 228 -14.86 -0.12 -6.01
N TYR A 229 -14.85 -0.99 -7.05
CA TYR A 229 -14.36 -0.58 -8.38
C TYR A 229 -15.25 0.47 -9.03
N LEU A 230 -16.57 0.38 -8.86
CA LEU A 230 -17.48 1.39 -9.37
C LEU A 230 -17.21 2.78 -8.75
N ASN A 231 -17.02 2.81 -7.43
CA ASN A 231 -16.66 4.04 -6.72
C ASN A 231 -15.28 4.56 -7.15
N LEU A 232 -14.28 3.68 -7.28
CA LEU A 232 -12.95 4.07 -7.76
C LEU A 232 -12.99 4.67 -9.17
N LEU A 233 -13.75 4.08 -10.09
CA LEU A 233 -13.93 4.62 -11.44
C LEU A 233 -14.59 5.98 -11.42
N LYS A 234 -15.59 6.18 -10.56
CA LYS A 234 -16.23 7.47 -10.37
C LYS A 234 -15.24 8.53 -9.87
N GLU A 235 -14.49 8.21 -8.82
CA GLU A 235 -13.44 9.10 -8.27
C GLU A 235 -12.40 9.49 -9.34
N LYS A 236 -12.00 8.54 -10.20
CA LYS A 236 -11.06 8.84 -11.30
C LYS A 236 -11.66 9.70 -12.39
N ASN A 237 -12.93 9.48 -12.74
CA ASN A 237 -13.63 10.34 -13.68
C ASN A 237 -13.78 11.76 -13.12
N ASP A 238 -14.16 11.92 -11.86
CA ASP A 238 -14.28 13.22 -11.22
C ASP A 238 -12.93 13.97 -11.25
N THR A 239 -11.82 13.29 -10.90
CA THR A 239 -10.48 13.87 -10.98
C THR A 239 -10.09 14.29 -12.41
N LEU A 240 -10.43 13.48 -13.42
CA LEU A 240 -10.18 13.80 -14.82
C LEU A 240 -10.99 15.04 -15.25
N MET A 241 -12.28 15.10 -14.88
CA MET A 241 -13.16 16.21 -15.19
C MET A 241 -12.69 17.52 -14.53
N GLU A 242 -12.26 17.47 -13.28
CA GLU A 242 -11.65 18.59 -12.57
C GLU A 242 -10.41 19.09 -13.32
N SER A 243 -9.49 18.19 -13.66
CA SER A 243 -8.24 18.54 -14.36
C SER A 243 -8.49 19.18 -15.73
N ILE A 244 -9.44 18.65 -16.49
CA ILE A 244 -9.82 19.24 -17.79
C ILE A 244 -10.42 20.64 -17.60
N ASN A 245 -11.28 20.81 -16.58
CA ASN A 245 -11.90 22.09 -16.28
C ASN A 245 -10.89 23.17 -15.81
N GLU A 246 -9.82 22.76 -15.15
CA GLU A 246 -8.71 23.64 -14.76
C GLU A 246 -7.90 24.12 -15.99
N GLU A 247 -7.70 23.24 -16.97
CA GLU A 247 -6.91 23.55 -18.18
C GLU A 247 -7.71 24.29 -19.27
N ILE A 248 -9.02 24.05 -19.36
CA ILE A 248 -9.87 24.57 -20.44
C ILE A 248 -10.98 25.45 -19.86
N SER A 249 -10.83 26.77 -19.98
CA SER A 249 -11.74 27.77 -19.41
C SER A 249 -13.20 27.69 -19.90
N ASN A 250 -13.47 27.08 -21.04
CA ASN A 250 -14.82 26.92 -21.61
C ASN A 250 -15.27 25.45 -21.69
N PHE A 251 -14.73 24.58 -20.81
CA PHE A 251 -15.11 23.18 -20.80
C PHE A 251 -16.57 23.00 -20.34
N PRO A 252 -17.45 22.36 -21.15
CA PRO A 252 -18.88 22.25 -20.86
C PRO A 252 -19.20 21.17 -19.84
N ILE A 253 -18.53 21.23 -18.68
CA ILE A 253 -18.60 20.19 -17.64
C ILE A 253 -20.03 19.89 -17.19
N SER A 254 -20.86 20.93 -17.02
CA SER A 254 -22.25 20.78 -16.59
C SER A 254 -23.11 19.99 -17.57
N ASP A 255 -22.88 20.17 -18.88
CA ASP A 255 -23.63 19.47 -19.92
C ASP A 255 -23.16 18.01 -20.07
N ILE A 256 -21.89 17.79 -19.90
CA ILE A 256 -21.30 16.43 -19.93
C ILE A 256 -21.80 15.63 -18.73
N ILE A 257 -21.79 16.19 -17.52
CA ILE A 257 -22.32 15.53 -16.31
C ILE A 257 -23.78 15.17 -16.47
N LYS A 258 -24.62 16.09 -17.04
CA LYS A 258 -26.02 15.79 -17.30
C LYS A 258 -26.20 14.62 -18.28
N HIS A 259 -25.36 14.57 -19.33
CA HIS A 259 -25.41 13.49 -20.31
C HIS A 259 -25.02 12.14 -19.69
N TYR A 260 -23.97 12.12 -18.87
CA TYR A 260 -23.53 10.91 -18.15
C TYR A 260 -24.56 10.37 -17.15
N ASN A 261 -25.31 11.24 -16.48
CA ASN A 261 -26.32 10.85 -15.48
C ASN A 261 -27.68 10.51 -16.11
N SER A 262 -27.87 10.70 -17.40
CA SER A 262 -29.12 10.42 -18.15
C SER A 262 -29.10 9.12 -18.95
N GLY A 263 -28.02 8.40 -19.01
CA GLY A 263 -27.83 7.08 -19.64
C GLY A 263 -27.61 5.98 -18.63
#